data_1a619fdaac145a487fe282ddec45ae6d
#
_entry.id   1a619fdaac145a487fe282ddec45ae6d
#
_cell.length_a   1.000
_cell.length_b   1.000
_cell.length_c   1.000
_cell.angle_alpha   90.00
_cell.angle_beta   90.00
_cell.angle_gamma   90.00
#
_symmetry.space_group_name_H-M   'P 1'
#
loop_
_entity.id
_entity.type
_entity.pdbx_description
1 polymer ?
#
loop_
_entity_poly.entity_id
_entity_poly.type
_entity_poly.pdbx_seq_one_letter_code
_entity_poly.pdbx_strand_id
1 'polypeptide(L)'
;MLKKIAFLIVVTAIFLSLNTEAINNIGKDMIINFDDVGDDFAWAKEPIAELSARGIVSGVGKNIFLPSSPVTKEQVAAMISKAFSLADNSGVQTYTDVTPERWSFDFVEGTKNVLIKSGDVSINLFEPERAVTRAELAASCVRAMGYGEDDGMDKDILSKAFLDYTDVAPALLPFVSIAAERGLIKGSDGYLRPNTFITRAEATVILYRAISTKEGRGDAVTITQTPIIDEPHITQETAQNWARGRGADKRFIDVAPLYWKYGNLTGINPEIMYAQAAKETNFGKYTGNVRPEQNNWAGIKIYSPEGDKPEDHESFLNPDDGVRAHFNHMCAYVGLSPVGQTHARYEIVKNLAWAGTVKYAEQLGTKWAPDYTYGYSLVAKYVADMRK
;
A
#
# COMPACT_ATOMS: atom_id res chain seq x y z
N MET A 1 -12.12 -46.77 -26.79
CA MET A 1 -11.07 -46.10 -25.97
C MET A 1 -11.35 -44.65 -25.71
N LEU A 2 -11.71 -43.84 -26.70
CA LEU A 2 -11.99 -42.37 -26.51
C LEU A 2 -13.10 -42.03 -25.54
N LYS A 3 -14.19 -42.80 -25.48
CA LYS A 3 -15.35 -42.54 -24.54
C LYS A 3 -14.98 -42.74 -23.06
N LYS A 4 -14.01 -43.60 -22.74
CA LYS A 4 -13.54 -43.81 -21.35
C LYS A 4 -12.59 -42.73 -20.90
N ILE A 5 -11.82 -42.13 -21.81
CA ILE A 5 -10.90 -41.01 -21.53
C ILE A 5 -11.68 -39.72 -21.29
N ALA A 6 -12.72 -39.45 -22.09
CA ALA A 6 -13.60 -38.29 -21.90
C ALA A 6 -14.36 -38.31 -20.56
N PHE A 7 -14.80 -39.50 -20.14
CA PHE A 7 -15.51 -39.67 -18.85
C PHE A 7 -14.57 -39.48 -17.65
N LEU A 8 -13.30 -39.92 -17.77
CA LEU A 8 -12.31 -39.74 -16.72
C LEU A 8 -11.90 -38.27 -16.56
N ILE A 9 -11.78 -37.49 -17.65
CA ILE A 9 -11.44 -36.06 -17.62
C ILE A 9 -12.59 -35.22 -17.01
N VAL A 10 -13.86 -35.59 -17.32
CA VAL A 10 -15.04 -34.91 -16.74
C VAL A 10 -15.15 -35.19 -15.24
N VAL A 11 -14.91 -36.43 -14.81
CA VAL A 11 -14.97 -36.81 -13.38
C VAL A 11 -13.83 -36.13 -12.58
N THR A 12 -12.63 -36.08 -13.13
CA THR A 12 -11.52 -35.33 -12.46
C THR A 12 -11.77 -33.83 -12.41
N ALA A 13 -12.36 -33.21 -13.45
CA ALA A 13 -12.71 -31.79 -13.43
C ALA A 13 -13.82 -31.48 -12.41
N ILE A 14 -14.80 -32.36 -12.27
CA ILE A 14 -15.89 -32.23 -11.26
C ILE A 14 -15.31 -32.41 -9.84
N PHE A 15 -14.39 -33.35 -9.63
CA PHE A 15 -13.74 -33.53 -8.31
C PHE A 15 -12.82 -32.37 -7.94
N LEU A 16 -12.14 -31.72 -8.91
CA LEU A 16 -11.36 -30.52 -8.65
C LEU A 16 -12.25 -29.31 -8.34
N SER A 17 -13.37 -29.14 -9.04
CA SER A 17 -14.31 -28.05 -8.79
C SER A 17 -15.04 -28.18 -7.45
N LEU A 18 -15.44 -29.41 -7.08
CA LEU A 18 -16.06 -29.68 -5.77
C LEU A 18 -15.09 -29.47 -4.61
N ASN A 19 -13.79 -29.77 -4.79
CA ASN A 19 -12.78 -29.50 -3.76
C ASN A 19 -12.49 -27.99 -3.60
N THR A 20 -12.52 -27.21 -4.69
CA THR A 20 -12.30 -25.74 -4.61
C THR A 20 -13.48 -25.02 -3.95
N GLU A 21 -14.72 -25.43 -4.24
CA GLU A 21 -15.89 -24.87 -3.54
C GLU A 21 -15.97 -25.34 -2.08
N ALA A 22 -15.62 -26.58 -1.77
CA ALA A 22 -15.56 -27.09 -0.41
C ALA A 22 -14.45 -26.42 0.41
N ILE A 23 -13.28 -26.16 -0.18
CA ILE A 23 -12.18 -25.43 0.46
C ILE A 23 -12.55 -23.95 0.67
N ASN A 24 -13.24 -23.32 -0.30
CA ASN A 24 -13.72 -21.95 -0.16
C ASN A 24 -14.86 -21.80 0.86
N ASN A 25 -15.67 -22.82 1.07
CA ASN A 25 -16.74 -22.82 2.07
C ASN A 25 -16.22 -23.19 3.47
N ILE A 26 -15.22 -24.06 3.61
CA ILE A 26 -14.59 -24.38 4.89
C ILE A 26 -13.87 -23.13 5.47
N GLY A 27 -13.35 -22.24 4.61
CA GLY A 27 -12.73 -20.97 5.04
C GLY A 27 -13.73 -19.90 5.51
N LYS A 28 -15.00 -19.98 5.14
CA LYS A 28 -16.03 -19.01 5.54
C LYS A 28 -16.68 -19.31 6.90
N ASP A 29 -16.64 -20.55 7.36
CA ASP A 29 -17.33 -20.97 8.58
C ASP A 29 -16.44 -20.95 9.84
N MET A 30 -15.14 -20.63 9.73
CA MET A 30 -14.23 -20.47 10.87
C MET A 30 -13.66 -19.03 10.92
N ILE A 31 -14.52 -18.02 10.97
CA ILE A 31 -14.06 -16.67 11.30
C ILE A 31 -13.74 -16.68 12.79
N ILE A 32 -12.46 -16.75 13.13
CA ILE A 32 -12.00 -16.55 14.51
C ILE A 32 -12.17 -15.06 14.82
N ASN A 33 -13.17 -14.75 15.65
CA ASN A 33 -13.40 -13.40 16.15
C ASN A 33 -12.82 -13.29 17.57
N PHE A 34 -12.06 -12.24 17.80
CA PHE A 34 -11.58 -11.87 19.11
C PHE A 34 -12.40 -10.71 19.65
N ASP A 35 -12.82 -10.78 20.91
CA ASP A 35 -13.73 -9.81 21.55
C ASP A 35 -13.11 -8.40 21.65
N ASP A 36 -11.78 -8.33 21.69
CA ASP A 36 -10.99 -7.09 21.79
C ASP A 36 -10.48 -6.55 20.43
N VAL A 37 -10.90 -7.16 19.31
CA VAL A 37 -10.60 -6.68 17.96
C VAL A 37 -11.84 -5.98 17.39
N GLY A 38 -12.18 -4.83 17.98
CA GLY A 38 -13.32 -3.99 17.62
C GLY A 38 -13.10 -3.11 16.40
N ASP A 39 -13.90 -2.06 16.28
CA ASP A 39 -13.87 -1.16 15.11
C ASP A 39 -12.59 -0.31 15.04
N ASP A 40 -11.95 -0.04 16.17
CA ASP A 40 -10.64 0.62 16.23
C ASP A 40 -9.54 -0.18 15.51
N PHE A 41 -9.74 -1.49 15.36
CA PHE A 41 -8.85 -2.41 14.65
C PHE A 41 -9.45 -2.96 13.36
N ALA A 42 -10.44 -2.28 12.75
CA ALA A 42 -11.08 -2.71 11.50
C ALA A 42 -10.05 -3.02 10.39
N TRP A 43 -8.95 -2.28 10.34
CA TRP A 43 -7.84 -2.45 9.40
C TRP A 43 -7.03 -3.74 9.61
N ALA A 44 -7.13 -4.38 10.77
CA ALA A 44 -6.41 -5.61 11.13
C ALA A 44 -7.33 -6.84 11.27
N LYS A 45 -8.67 -6.69 11.26
CA LYS A 45 -9.63 -7.77 11.47
C LYS A 45 -9.39 -8.95 10.53
N GLU A 46 -9.35 -8.70 9.22
CA GLU A 46 -9.12 -9.74 8.21
C GLU A 46 -7.74 -10.41 8.36
N PRO A 47 -6.62 -9.67 8.44
CA PRO A 47 -5.31 -10.26 8.72
C PRO A 47 -5.25 -11.13 9.97
N ILE A 48 -5.85 -10.67 11.07
CA ILE A 48 -5.89 -11.42 12.33
C ILE A 48 -6.70 -12.70 12.17
N ALA A 49 -7.88 -12.64 11.56
CA ALA A 49 -8.74 -13.80 11.36
C ALA A 49 -8.05 -14.85 10.47
N GLU A 50 -7.49 -14.43 9.32
CA GLU A 50 -6.82 -15.36 8.40
C GLU A 50 -5.58 -15.99 9.03
N LEU A 51 -4.67 -15.20 9.62
CA LEU A 51 -3.46 -15.76 10.20
C LEU A 51 -3.74 -16.60 11.45
N SER A 52 -4.84 -16.33 12.16
CA SER A 52 -5.30 -17.19 13.25
C SER A 52 -5.87 -18.51 12.75
N ALA A 53 -6.68 -18.51 11.69
CA ALA A 53 -7.19 -19.71 11.06
C ALA A 53 -6.05 -20.61 10.52
N ARG A 54 -4.94 -20.00 10.07
CA ARG A 54 -3.72 -20.70 9.63
C ARG A 54 -2.80 -21.12 10.79
N GLY A 55 -3.16 -20.81 12.04
CA GLY A 55 -2.35 -21.12 13.22
C GLY A 55 -1.03 -20.33 13.33
N ILE A 56 -0.85 -19.28 12.52
CA ILE A 56 0.35 -18.44 12.49
C ILE A 56 0.38 -17.51 13.70
N VAL A 57 -0.77 -16.88 14.01
CA VAL A 57 -0.98 -16.11 15.24
C VAL A 57 -2.05 -16.78 16.10
N SER A 58 -2.07 -16.48 17.39
CA SER A 58 -3.05 -17.03 18.32
C SER A 58 -3.51 -15.97 19.31
N GLY A 59 -4.70 -16.09 19.86
CA GLY A 59 -5.10 -15.33 21.04
C GLY A 59 -4.29 -15.72 22.28
N VAL A 60 -4.43 -14.90 23.32
CA VAL A 60 -3.77 -15.13 24.62
C VAL A 60 -4.70 -15.82 25.65
N GLY A 61 -5.89 -16.22 25.23
CA GLY A 61 -6.91 -16.93 25.99
C GLY A 61 -8.31 -16.41 25.70
N LYS A 62 -9.36 -17.19 25.98
CA LYS A 62 -10.80 -16.86 25.90
C LYS A 62 -11.17 -15.73 24.92
N ASN A 63 -10.90 -15.90 23.64
CA ASN A 63 -11.21 -14.94 22.57
C ASN A 63 -10.54 -13.55 22.71
N ILE A 64 -9.40 -13.46 23.38
CA ILE A 64 -8.62 -12.22 23.54
C ILE A 64 -7.37 -12.29 22.67
N PHE A 65 -7.13 -11.25 21.86
CA PHE A 65 -5.97 -11.13 20.97
C PHE A 65 -4.87 -10.21 21.52
N LEU A 66 -5.23 -9.19 22.28
CA LEU A 66 -4.40 -8.08 22.74
C LEU A 66 -3.79 -7.27 21.59
N PRO A 67 -4.60 -6.67 20.69
CA PRO A 67 -4.13 -6.04 19.47
C PRO A 67 -3.14 -4.90 19.68
N SER A 68 -3.28 -4.13 20.77
CA SER A 68 -2.39 -3.00 21.11
C SER A 68 -1.12 -3.37 21.85
N SER A 69 -0.99 -4.62 22.32
CA SER A 69 0.20 -5.03 23.09
C SER A 69 1.41 -5.14 22.18
N PRO A 70 2.61 -4.72 22.62
CA PRO A 70 3.83 -4.95 21.88
C PRO A 70 4.13 -6.45 21.77
N VAL A 71 4.82 -6.86 20.68
CA VAL A 71 5.29 -8.24 20.51
C VAL A 71 6.71 -8.40 20.96
N THR A 72 7.01 -9.56 21.58
CA THR A 72 8.37 -9.92 21.96
C THR A 72 9.12 -10.59 20.81
N LYS A 73 10.45 -10.63 20.92
CA LYS A 73 11.33 -11.19 19.88
C LYS A 73 11.07 -12.68 19.66
N GLU A 74 10.82 -13.46 20.72
CA GLU A 74 10.44 -14.86 20.57
C GLU A 74 9.06 -15.08 19.97
N GLN A 75 8.09 -14.18 20.24
CA GLN A 75 6.79 -14.22 19.60
C GLN A 75 6.92 -13.94 18.09
N VAL A 76 7.75 -12.97 17.71
CA VAL A 76 8.07 -12.70 16.30
C VAL A 76 8.75 -13.90 15.65
N ALA A 77 9.69 -14.55 16.35
CA ALA A 77 10.33 -15.79 15.87
C ALA A 77 9.28 -16.87 15.57
N ALA A 78 8.35 -17.10 16.49
CA ALA A 78 7.28 -18.08 16.29
C ALA A 78 6.33 -17.70 15.12
N MET A 79 5.96 -16.42 15.00
CA MET A 79 5.11 -15.94 13.92
C MET A 79 5.80 -16.13 12.55
N ILE A 80 7.06 -15.69 12.40
CA ILE A 80 7.84 -15.82 11.16
C ILE A 80 8.11 -17.29 10.84
N SER A 81 8.53 -18.08 11.83
CA SER A 81 8.80 -19.51 11.65
C SER A 81 7.58 -20.25 11.11
N LYS A 82 6.40 -20.04 11.69
CA LYS A 82 5.14 -20.64 11.22
C LYS A 82 4.74 -20.13 9.84
N ALA A 83 4.89 -18.84 9.59
CA ALA A 83 4.53 -18.21 8.32
C ALA A 83 5.35 -18.72 7.14
N PHE A 84 6.63 -18.99 7.36
CA PHE A 84 7.59 -19.37 6.32
C PHE A 84 8.15 -20.80 6.46
N SER A 85 7.60 -21.59 7.40
CA SER A 85 7.99 -22.99 7.66
C SER A 85 9.49 -23.14 7.97
N LEU A 86 9.97 -22.35 8.92
CA LEU A 86 11.38 -22.23 9.27
C LEU A 86 11.75 -22.93 10.61
N ALA A 87 10.85 -23.73 11.22
CA ALA A 87 11.18 -24.40 12.49
C ALA A 87 12.39 -25.33 12.33
N ASP A 88 13.29 -25.29 13.33
CA ASP A 88 14.47 -26.16 13.41
C ASP A 88 14.33 -27.10 14.62
N ASN A 89 14.15 -28.36 14.35
CA ASN A 89 13.99 -29.40 15.36
C ASN A 89 15.31 -30.18 15.59
N SER A 90 16.47 -29.63 15.25
CA SER A 90 17.77 -30.29 15.40
C SER A 90 18.23 -30.44 16.86
N GLY A 91 17.65 -29.64 17.77
CA GLY A 91 18.05 -29.56 19.17
C GLY A 91 19.37 -28.82 19.39
N VAL A 92 19.94 -28.21 18.36
CA VAL A 92 21.21 -27.44 18.47
C VAL A 92 20.92 -26.06 19.01
N GLN A 93 21.46 -25.75 20.18
CA GLN A 93 21.32 -24.44 20.83
C GLN A 93 22.33 -23.43 20.29
N THR A 94 21.84 -22.33 19.70
CA THR A 94 22.67 -21.20 19.23
C THR A 94 22.79 -20.11 20.30
N TYR A 95 21.70 -19.80 21.00
CA TYR A 95 21.63 -18.69 21.96
C TYR A 95 21.61 -19.20 23.41
N THR A 96 22.45 -18.63 24.25
CA THR A 96 22.62 -19.10 25.66
C THR A 96 21.41 -18.79 26.54
N ASP A 97 20.61 -17.80 26.19
CA ASP A 97 19.40 -17.35 26.88
C ASP A 97 18.09 -17.98 26.36
N VAL A 98 18.18 -18.89 25.38
CA VAL A 98 17.04 -19.67 24.87
C VAL A 98 17.38 -21.16 25.02
N THR A 99 16.96 -21.75 26.14
CA THR A 99 17.25 -23.15 26.41
C THR A 99 16.28 -24.08 25.65
N PRO A 100 16.65 -25.38 25.44
CA PRO A 100 15.80 -26.34 24.74
C PRO A 100 14.40 -26.54 25.36
N GLU A 101 14.25 -26.25 26.65
CA GLU A 101 12.97 -26.35 27.36
C GLU A 101 12.06 -25.12 27.14
N ARG A 102 12.61 -24.03 26.57
CA ARG A 102 11.82 -22.83 26.30
C ARG A 102 10.86 -23.12 25.17
N TRP A 103 9.59 -22.71 25.32
CA TRP A 103 8.53 -22.92 24.33
C TRP A 103 8.87 -22.43 22.92
N SER A 104 9.73 -21.42 22.82
CA SER A 104 10.11 -20.76 21.57
C SER A 104 11.38 -21.32 20.94
N PHE A 105 12.05 -22.31 21.56
CA PHE A 105 13.37 -22.81 21.17
C PHE A 105 13.44 -23.13 19.66
N ASP A 106 12.60 -24.06 19.18
CA ASP A 106 12.63 -24.51 17.78
C ASP A 106 12.32 -23.36 16.80
N PHE A 107 11.48 -22.42 17.19
CA PHE A 107 11.16 -21.25 16.37
C PHE A 107 12.33 -20.26 16.31
N VAL A 108 13.00 -20.04 17.42
CA VAL A 108 14.18 -19.16 17.52
C VAL A 108 15.31 -19.74 16.69
N GLU A 109 15.62 -21.03 16.84
CA GLU A 109 16.66 -21.69 16.06
C GLU A 109 16.33 -21.70 14.57
N GLY A 110 15.09 -21.97 14.19
CA GLY A 110 14.64 -21.93 12.79
C GLY A 110 14.74 -20.55 12.15
N THR A 111 14.65 -19.48 12.94
CA THR A 111 14.68 -18.10 12.43
C THR A 111 16.02 -17.38 12.64
N LYS A 112 17.04 -18.04 13.15
CA LYS A 112 18.37 -17.45 13.48
C LYS A 112 19.05 -16.73 12.30
N ASN A 113 18.74 -17.13 11.05
CA ASN A 113 19.31 -16.54 9.84
C ASN A 113 18.45 -15.40 9.25
N VAL A 114 17.22 -15.24 9.70
CA VAL A 114 16.30 -14.20 9.17
C VAL A 114 16.01 -13.11 10.18
N LEU A 115 15.98 -13.40 11.47
CA LEU A 115 15.82 -12.39 12.49
C LEU A 115 17.06 -11.50 12.61
N ILE A 116 16.81 -10.22 12.84
CA ILE A 116 17.90 -9.26 13.02
C ILE A 116 18.52 -9.46 14.40
N LYS A 117 19.84 -9.61 14.43
CA LYS A 117 20.61 -9.64 15.67
C LYS A 117 20.73 -8.22 16.20
N SER A 118 20.30 -8.02 17.44
CA SER A 118 20.46 -6.72 18.14
C SER A 118 21.73 -6.78 18.99
N GLY A 119 22.44 -5.68 19.08
CA GLY A 119 23.55 -5.50 20.01
C GLY A 119 24.87 -6.12 19.57
N ASP A 120 25.75 -6.35 20.55
CA ASP A 120 27.08 -6.90 20.34
C ASP A 120 26.98 -8.37 19.92
N VAL A 121 27.36 -8.65 18.67
CA VAL A 121 27.35 -10.01 18.10
C VAL A 121 28.33 -10.96 18.77
N SER A 122 29.21 -10.45 19.66
CA SER A 122 30.13 -11.28 20.46
C SER A 122 29.43 -12.02 21.59
N ILE A 123 28.19 -11.63 21.95
CA ILE A 123 27.41 -12.28 23.00
C ILE A 123 26.29 -13.05 22.31
N ASN A 124 26.29 -14.39 22.40
CA ASN A 124 25.26 -15.25 21.82
C ASN A 124 23.93 -15.16 22.60
N LEU A 125 23.37 -13.95 22.70
CA LEU A 125 22.06 -13.68 23.32
C LEU A 125 21.00 -13.40 22.23
N PHE A 126 19.84 -13.96 22.45
CA PHE A 126 18.66 -13.71 21.61
C PHE A 126 17.78 -12.59 22.17
N GLU A 127 17.70 -12.45 23.48
CA GLU A 127 16.82 -11.53 24.21
C GLU A 127 15.33 -11.82 23.94
N PRO A 128 14.83 -13.02 24.28
CA PRO A 128 13.51 -13.51 23.84
C PRO A 128 12.35 -12.61 24.26
N GLU A 129 12.42 -11.96 25.40
CA GLU A 129 11.36 -11.12 25.96
C GLU A 129 11.45 -9.64 25.53
N ARG A 130 12.51 -9.26 24.83
CA ARG A 130 12.67 -7.89 24.31
C ARG A 130 11.57 -7.57 23.27
N ALA A 131 10.95 -6.40 23.41
CA ALA A 131 10.02 -5.90 22.39
C ALA A 131 10.75 -5.62 21.07
N VAL A 132 10.09 -5.91 19.95
CA VAL A 132 10.61 -5.73 18.59
C VAL A 132 10.13 -4.42 18.01
N THR A 133 11.01 -3.72 17.30
CA THR A 133 10.64 -2.49 16.59
C THR A 133 10.01 -2.78 15.24
N ARG A 134 9.34 -1.78 14.68
CA ARG A 134 8.72 -1.85 13.35
C ARG A 134 9.75 -2.18 12.27
N ALA A 135 10.91 -1.54 12.29
CA ALA A 135 11.97 -1.77 11.31
C ALA A 135 12.56 -3.18 11.43
N GLU A 136 12.78 -3.69 12.66
CA GLU A 136 13.29 -5.04 12.87
C GLU A 136 12.34 -6.10 12.33
N LEU A 137 11.02 -5.99 12.58
CA LEU A 137 10.04 -6.93 12.04
C LEU A 137 10.00 -6.87 10.52
N ALA A 138 9.93 -5.67 9.93
CA ALA A 138 9.87 -5.49 8.49
C ALA A 138 11.09 -6.13 7.80
N ALA A 139 12.29 -5.85 8.31
CA ALA A 139 13.53 -6.44 7.81
C ALA A 139 13.55 -7.97 7.94
N SER A 140 13.07 -8.49 9.07
CA SER A 140 13.00 -9.94 9.30
C SER A 140 12.03 -10.63 8.36
N CYS A 141 10.87 -10.02 8.07
CA CYS A 141 9.93 -10.53 7.07
C CYS A 141 10.55 -10.56 5.67
N VAL A 142 11.23 -9.50 5.25
CA VAL A 142 11.89 -9.41 3.95
C VAL A 142 12.94 -10.52 3.78
N ARG A 143 13.77 -10.74 4.81
CA ARG A 143 14.75 -11.84 4.80
C ARG A 143 14.09 -13.22 4.79
N ALA A 144 12.99 -13.41 5.53
CA ALA A 144 12.23 -14.67 5.51
C ALA A 144 11.55 -14.94 4.15
N MET A 145 11.26 -13.90 3.38
CA MET A 145 10.80 -14.00 1.99
C MET A 145 11.92 -14.42 1.04
N GLY A 146 13.19 -14.35 1.45
CA GLY A 146 14.37 -14.74 0.67
C GLY A 146 15.10 -13.58 -0.01
N TYR A 147 14.77 -12.32 0.31
CA TYR A 147 15.47 -11.15 -0.23
C TYR A 147 16.77 -10.86 0.54
N GLY A 148 17.83 -10.52 -0.20
CA GLY A 148 19.10 -10.00 0.29
C GLY A 148 19.17 -8.47 0.28
N GLU A 149 20.31 -7.92 0.67
CA GLU A 149 20.52 -6.46 0.75
C GLU A 149 20.49 -5.77 -0.62
N ASP A 150 20.85 -6.49 -1.69
CA ASP A 150 20.95 -5.95 -3.05
C ASP A 150 19.66 -6.14 -3.88
N ASP A 151 18.61 -6.73 -3.31
CA ASP A 151 17.37 -7.02 -4.03
C ASP A 151 16.38 -5.84 -4.08
N GLY A 152 16.72 -4.70 -3.46
CA GLY A 152 15.96 -3.46 -3.55
C GLY A 152 16.23 -2.70 -4.86
N MET A 153 15.17 -2.26 -5.54
CA MET A 153 15.26 -1.56 -6.83
C MET A 153 15.41 -0.05 -6.68
N ASP A 154 14.77 0.55 -5.67
CA ASP A 154 14.82 2.00 -5.41
C ASP A 154 15.47 2.30 -4.05
N LYS A 155 16.76 2.67 -4.08
CA LYS A 155 17.53 3.01 -2.88
C LYS A 155 17.01 4.28 -2.17
N ASP A 156 16.27 5.13 -2.87
CA ASP A 156 15.75 6.38 -2.34
C ASP A 156 14.27 6.27 -1.90
N ILE A 157 13.68 5.08 -1.94
CA ILE A 157 12.25 4.91 -1.66
C ILE A 157 11.87 5.41 -0.26
N LEU A 158 12.71 5.18 0.75
CA LEU A 158 12.43 5.62 2.10
C LEU A 158 12.51 7.15 2.24
N SER A 159 13.51 7.79 1.64
CA SER A 159 13.66 9.26 1.68
C SER A 159 12.54 9.98 0.92
N LYS A 160 11.96 9.31 -0.08
CA LYS A 160 10.81 9.82 -0.83
C LYS A 160 9.48 9.61 -0.10
N ALA A 161 9.40 8.57 0.73
CA ALA A 161 8.16 8.14 1.36
C ALA A 161 8.00 8.63 2.81
N PHE A 162 9.10 8.79 3.56
CA PHE A 162 9.05 9.01 5.01
C PHE A 162 9.99 10.12 5.47
N LEU A 163 9.47 11.00 6.31
CA LEU A 163 10.23 12.14 6.86
C LEU A 163 11.30 11.70 7.87
N ASP A 164 11.08 10.57 8.54
CA ASP A 164 11.95 9.98 9.56
C ASP A 164 12.78 8.80 9.04
N TYR A 165 13.00 8.73 7.73
CA TYR A 165 13.78 7.64 7.12
C TYR A 165 15.22 7.56 7.67
N THR A 166 15.79 8.67 8.12
CA THR A 166 17.12 8.72 8.74
C THR A 166 17.20 8.01 10.08
N ASP A 167 16.06 7.75 10.72
CA ASP A 167 15.99 7.02 12.00
C ASP A 167 16.10 5.50 11.81
N VAL A 168 16.06 5.02 10.57
CA VAL A 168 16.29 3.61 10.24
C VAL A 168 17.77 3.28 10.43
N ALA A 169 18.07 2.31 11.28
CA ALA A 169 19.45 1.85 11.49
C ALA A 169 20.10 1.43 10.15
N PRO A 170 21.35 1.82 9.86
CA PRO A 170 21.99 1.53 8.57
C PRO A 170 21.94 0.06 8.14
N ALA A 171 22.11 -0.87 9.09
CA ALA A 171 22.04 -2.30 8.82
C ALA A 171 20.64 -2.80 8.42
N LEU A 172 19.58 -2.05 8.73
CA LEU A 172 18.20 -2.39 8.39
C LEU A 172 17.74 -1.69 7.11
N LEU A 173 18.44 -0.62 6.70
CA LEU A 173 18.02 0.26 5.62
C LEU A 173 17.71 -0.49 4.31
N PRO A 174 18.53 -1.44 3.81
CA PRO A 174 18.22 -2.17 2.59
C PRO A 174 16.90 -2.95 2.69
N PHE A 175 16.73 -3.67 3.79
CA PHE A 175 15.54 -4.52 3.99
C PHE A 175 14.26 -3.70 4.24
N VAL A 176 14.36 -2.59 4.98
CA VAL A 176 13.23 -1.68 5.21
C VAL A 176 12.83 -1.00 3.91
N SER A 177 13.80 -0.68 3.03
CA SER A 177 13.52 -0.18 1.67
C SER A 177 12.74 -1.20 0.84
N ILE A 178 13.17 -2.47 0.84
CA ILE A 178 12.45 -3.56 0.17
C ILE A 178 11.05 -3.75 0.79
N ALA A 179 10.91 -3.66 2.11
CA ALA A 179 9.62 -3.76 2.77
C ALA A 179 8.65 -2.65 2.35
N ALA A 180 9.14 -1.42 2.19
CA ALA A 180 8.36 -0.30 1.70
C ALA A 180 8.01 -0.48 0.21
N GLU A 181 8.97 -0.86 -0.62
CA GLU A 181 8.80 -1.13 -2.05
C GLU A 181 7.77 -2.24 -2.31
N ARG A 182 7.80 -3.29 -1.49
CA ARG A 182 6.85 -4.42 -1.57
C ARG A 182 5.54 -4.16 -0.82
N GLY A 183 5.34 -2.96 -0.25
CA GLY A 183 4.11 -2.57 0.43
C GLY A 183 3.85 -3.29 1.76
N LEU A 184 4.85 -3.94 2.34
CA LEU A 184 4.72 -4.58 3.65
C LEU A 184 4.47 -3.53 4.74
N ILE A 185 5.17 -2.39 4.64
CA ILE A 185 5.04 -1.24 5.53
C ILE A 185 4.56 -0.02 4.76
N LYS A 186 3.66 0.76 5.36
CA LYS A 186 3.06 1.94 4.71
C LYS A 186 3.28 3.23 5.49
N GLY A 187 3.70 3.15 6.76
CA GLY A 187 3.78 4.29 7.65
C GLY A 187 2.44 4.97 7.92
N SER A 188 2.45 6.13 8.55
CA SER A 188 1.29 6.99 8.78
C SER A 188 1.74 8.45 8.86
N ASP A 189 0.98 9.37 8.26
CA ASP A 189 1.23 10.82 8.28
C ASP A 189 2.62 11.22 7.78
N GLY A 190 3.19 10.46 6.84
CA GLY A 190 4.55 10.69 6.33
C GLY A 190 5.67 10.16 7.23
N TYR A 191 5.34 9.41 8.29
CA TYR A 191 6.32 8.83 9.20
C TYR A 191 6.26 7.30 9.17
N LEU A 192 7.43 6.68 9.13
CA LEU A 192 7.62 5.24 9.27
C LEU A 192 7.55 4.80 10.73
N ARG A 193 8.08 5.60 11.63
CA ARG A 193 8.32 5.30 13.05
C ARG A 193 9.11 4.01 13.26
N PRO A 194 10.33 3.92 12.68
CA PRO A 194 11.08 2.65 12.57
C PRO A 194 11.44 2.05 13.92
N ASN A 195 11.71 2.90 14.92
CA ASN A 195 12.15 2.51 16.25
C ASN A 195 11.02 2.34 17.27
N THR A 196 9.75 2.52 16.86
CA THR A 196 8.60 2.26 17.73
C THR A 196 8.39 0.77 17.88
N PHE A 197 8.18 0.30 19.11
CA PHE A 197 7.81 -1.10 19.38
C PHE A 197 6.49 -1.41 18.68
N ILE A 198 6.49 -2.49 17.91
CA ILE A 198 5.35 -2.85 17.08
C ILE A 198 4.30 -3.59 17.90
N THR A 199 3.03 -3.26 17.68
CA THR A 199 1.90 -3.95 18.32
C THR A 199 1.59 -5.28 17.64
N ARG A 200 0.85 -6.16 18.32
CA ARG A 200 0.43 -7.46 17.77
C ARG A 200 -0.43 -7.32 16.53
N ALA A 201 -1.35 -6.35 16.50
CA ALA A 201 -2.16 -6.07 15.31
C ALA A 201 -1.28 -5.61 14.13
N GLU A 202 -0.38 -4.67 14.36
CA GLU A 202 0.54 -4.18 13.32
C GLU A 202 1.48 -5.28 12.82
N ALA A 203 2.04 -6.09 13.74
CA ALA A 203 2.89 -7.22 13.38
C ALA A 203 2.14 -8.25 12.51
N THR A 204 0.90 -8.54 12.87
CA THR A 204 0.06 -9.45 12.10
C THR A 204 -0.21 -8.93 10.69
N VAL A 205 -0.47 -7.64 10.53
CA VAL A 205 -0.71 -7.02 9.21
C VAL A 205 0.55 -7.02 8.34
N ILE A 206 1.72 -6.72 8.91
CA ILE A 206 2.98 -6.78 8.15
C ILE A 206 3.25 -8.22 7.69
N LEU A 207 3.07 -9.18 8.58
CA LEU A 207 3.27 -10.59 8.27
C LEU A 207 2.26 -11.11 7.23
N TYR A 208 0.99 -10.73 7.35
CA TYR A 208 -0.05 -11.03 6.37
C TYR A 208 0.33 -10.53 4.98
N ARG A 209 0.80 -9.29 4.86
CA ARG A 209 1.27 -8.73 3.59
C ARG A 209 2.49 -9.47 3.05
N ALA A 210 3.44 -9.83 3.92
CA ALA A 210 4.62 -10.59 3.51
C ALA A 210 4.26 -11.97 2.95
N ILE A 211 3.37 -12.69 3.62
CA ILE A 211 2.87 -14.00 3.17
C ILE A 211 2.11 -13.85 1.85
N SER A 212 1.17 -12.90 1.78
CA SER A 212 0.38 -12.64 0.59
C SER A 212 1.27 -12.30 -0.62
N THR A 213 2.31 -11.50 -0.43
CA THR A 213 3.29 -11.18 -1.47
C THR A 213 4.03 -12.43 -1.93
N LYS A 214 4.49 -13.29 -1.01
CA LYS A 214 5.22 -14.53 -1.34
C LYS A 214 4.34 -15.56 -2.02
N GLU A 215 3.06 -15.67 -1.64
CA GLU A 215 2.11 -16.62 -2.22
C GLU A 215 1.51 -16.14 -3.55
N GLY A 216 1.86 -14.94 -4.02
CA GLY A 216 1.24 -14.34 -5.20
C GLY A 216 -0.28 -14.11 -5.03
N ARG A 217 -0.78 -14.26 -3.78
CA ARG A 217 -2.17 -13.96 -3.37
C ARG A 217 -2.31 -12.54 -2.87
N GLY A 218 -1.20 -11.80 -2.81
CA GLY A 218 -1.35 -10.42 -2.43
C GLY A 218 -2.56 -9.93 -3.27
N ASP A 219 -3.44 -9.20 -2.63
CA ASP A 219 -3.23 -7.79 -2.76
C ASP A 219 -1.74 -7.59 -2.58
N ALA A 220 -0.93 -8.23 -3.46
CA ALA A 220 0.20 -7.50 -3.93
C ALA A 220 -0.40 -6.11 -3.89
N VAL A 221 0.03 -5.24 -2.97
CA VAL A 221 0.32 -3.97 -3.52
C VAL A 221 1.26 -4.43 -4.62
N THR A 222 0.67 -5.04 -5.65
CA THR A 222 1.04 -4.74 -6.99
C THR A 222 1.11 -3.27 -6.79
N ILE A 223 2.29 -2.71 -6.71
CA ILE A 223 2.43 -1.35 -7.11
C ILE A 223 1.70 -1.46 -8.42
N THR A 224 0.38 -1.24 -8.36
CA THR A 224 -0.43 -1.17 -9.54
C THR A 224 0.17 0.06 -10.11
N GLN A 225 1.19 -0.20 -10.93
CA GLN A 225 1.86 0.83 -11.67
C GLN A 225 0.78 1.25 -12.64
N THR A 226 -0.07 2.17 -12.16
CA THR A 226 -1.13 2.74 -12.99
C THR A 226 -0.46 3.83 -13.82
N PRO A 227 -0.06 3.53 -15.07
CA PRO A 227 0.69 4.47 -15.88
C PRO A 227 -0.11 5.75 -16.04
N ILE A 228 0.53 6.89 -15.81
CA ILE A 228 -0.12 8.19 -16.06
C ILE A 228 -0.21 8.44 -17.56
N ILE A 229 0.79 8.01 -18.33
CA ILE A 229 0.76 8.05 -19.80
C ILE A 229 0.25 6.69 -20.26
N ASP A 230 -1.02 6.64 -20.68
CA ASP A 230 -1.72 5.42 -21.11
C ASP A 230 -3.03 5.78 -21.81
N GLU A 231 -3.57 4.83 -22.58
CA GLU A 231 -4.90 4.95 -23.16
C GLU A 231 -5.98 4.71 -22.09
N PRO A 232 -7.17 5.33 -22.21
CA PRO A 232 -8.26 5.06 -21.28
C PRO A 232 -8.79 3.63 -21.46
N HIS A 233 -9.09 2.97 -20.34
CA HIS A 233 -9.68 1.62 -20.29
C HIS A 233 -11.21 1.62 -20.29
N ILE A 234 -11.81 2.79 -20.02
CA ILE A 234 -13.25 2.99 -20.03
C ILE A 234 -13.62 4.17 -20.93
N THR A 235 -14.89 4.24 -21.30
CA THR A 235 -15.41 5.35 -22.07
C THR A 235 -15.69 6.57 -21.17
N GLN A 236 -15.75 7.74 -21.79
CA GLN A 236 -16.21 8.97 -21.12
C GLN A 236 -17.59 8.78 -20.48
N GLU A 237 -18.52 8.07 -21.17
CA GLU A 237 -19.87 7.82 -20.68
C GLU A 237 -19.86 6.95 -19.40
N THR A 238 -19.01 5.92 -19.36
CA THR A 238 -18.80 5.09 -18.15
C THR A 238 -18.35 5.95 -16.97
N ALA A 239 -17.38 6.85 -17.19
CA ALA A 239 -16.90 7.76 -16.15
C ALA A 239 -17.99 8.73 -15.66
N GLN A 240 -18.82 9.24 -16.58
CA GLN A 240 -19.96 10.08 -16.20
C GLN A 240 -21.03 9.30 -15.41
N ASN A 241 -21.28 8.04 -15.76
CA ASN A 241 -22.20 7.16 -15.03
C ASN A 241 -21.69 6.87 -13.62
N TRP A 242 -20.39 6.58 -13.48
CA TRP A 242 -19.73 6.47 -12.17
C TRP A 242 -19.92 7.74 -11.34
N ALA A 243 -19.65 8.91 -11.91
CA ALA A 243 -19.82 10.19 -11.22
C ALA A 243 -21.27 10.39 -10.76
N ARG A 244 -22.27 10.07 -11.61
CA ARG A 244 -23.71 10.12 -11.24
C ARG A 244 -24.00 9.19 -10.06
N GLY A 245 -23.49 7.96 -10.09
CA GLY A 245 -23.63 6.97 -9.01
C GLY A 245 -23.02 7.43 -7.68
N ARG A 246 -22.02 8.32 -7.71
CA ARG A 246 -21.40 8.96 -6.54
C ARG A 246 -22.08 10.26 -6.11
N GLY A 247 -23.18 10.63 -6.73
CA GLY A 247 -23.91 11.87 -6.45
C GLY A 247 -23.08 13.11 -6.75
N ALA A 248 -22.31 13.11 -7.84
CA ALA A 248 -21.51 14.23 -8.30
C ALA A 248 -22.39 15.45 -8.64
N ASP A 249 -21.81 16.65 -8.47
CA ASP A 249 -22.42 17.88 -8.99
C ASP A 249 -22.50 17.80 -10.52
N LYS A 250 -23.55 18.41 -11.08
CA LYS A 250 -23.79 18.41 -12.53
C LYS A 250 -22.59 18.94 -13.31
N ARG A 251 -21.92 20.00 -12.83
CA ARG A 251 -20.74 20.58 -13.46
C ARG A 251 -19.59 19.60 -13.61
N PHE A 252 -19.42 18.69 -12.61
CA PHE A 252 -18.40 17.65 -12.66
C PHE A 252 -18.72 16.57 -13.70
N ILE A 253 -20.00 16.22 -13.85
CA ILE A 253 -20.45 15.30 -14.89
C ILE A 253 -20.24 15.92 -16.26
N ASP A 254 -20.60 17.20 -16.42
CA ASP A 254 -20.55 17.94 -17.69
C ASP A 254 -19.10 18.22 -18.15
N VAL A 255 -18.12 18.25 -17.24
CA VAL A 255 -16.71 18.52 -17.58
C VAL A 255 -15.96 17.29 -18.09
N ALA A 256 -16.48 16.08 -17.93
CA ALA A 256 -15.84 14.83 -18.36
C ALA A 256 -15.36 14.85 -19.82
N PRO A 257 -16.11 15.36 -20.82
CA PRO A 257 -15.64 15.44 -22.20
C PRO A 257 -14.31 16.20 -22.36
N LEU A 258 -14.08 17.21 -21.53
CA LEU A 258 -12.84 17.99 -21.56
C LEU A 258 -11.65 17.15 -21.07
N TYR A 259 -11.86 16.26 -20.10
CA TYR A 259 -10.82 15.33 -19.64
C TYR A 259 -10.41 14.38 -20.76
N TRP A 260 -11.35 13.78 -21.50
CA TRP A 260 -11.04 12.94 -22.66
C TRP A 260 -10.40 13.72 -23.80
N LYS A 261 -10.83 14.97 -24.06
CA LYS A 261 -10.19 15.89 -25.03
C LYS A 261 -8.70 16.08 -24.70
N TYR A 262 -8.38 16.47 -23.45
CA TYR A 262 -6.99 16.75 -23.08
C TYR A 262 -6.16 15.47 -22.89
N GLY A 263 -6.79 14.35 -22.49
CA GLY A 263 -6.16 13.03 -22.52
C GLY A 263 -5.64 12.70 -23.92
N ASN A 264 -6.48 12.82 -24.95
CA ASN A 264 -6.10 12.58 -26.34
C ASN A 264 -5.01 13.56 -26.84
N LEU A 265 -5.00 14.79 -26.36
CA LEU A 265 -4.00 15.79 -26.78
C LEU A 265 -2.63 15.59 -26.12
N THR A 266 -2.57 15.04 -24.92
CA THR A 266 -1.34 14.92 -24.12
C THR A 266 -0.81 13.49 -24.04
N GLY A 267 -1.64 12.48 -24.28
CA GLY A 267 -1.35 11.07 -23.99
C GLY A 267 -1.43 10.72 -22.49
N ILE A 268 -1.89 11.66 -21.65
CA ILE A 268 -2.13 11.40 -20.22
C ILE A 268 -3.49 10.72 -20.07
N ASN A 269 -3.54 9.61 -19.35
CA ASN A 269 -4.77 8.85 -19.14
C ASN A 269 -5.87 9.73 -18.47
N PRO A 270 -6.98 10.01 -19.20
CA PRO A 270 -8.05 10.87 -18.70
C PRO A 270 -8.78 10.33 -17.47
N GLU A 271 -8.78 9.00 -17.27
CA GLU A 271 -9.38 8.38 -16.10
C GLU A 271 -8.69 8.82 -14.81
N ILE A 272 -7.35 8.84 -14.83
CA ILE A 272 -6.54 9.26 -13.68
C ILE A 272 -6.83 10.74 -13.37
N MET A 273 -6.83 11.57 -14.39
CA MET A 273 -7.07 13.01 -14.25
C MET A 273 -8.49 13.32 -13.76
N TYR A 274 -9.50 12.62 -14.28
CA TYR A 274 -10.89 12.78 -13.86
C TYR A 274 -11.12 12.23 -12.43
N ALA A 275 -10.53 11.07 -12.10
CA ALA A 275 -10.51 10.53 -10.75
C ALA A 275 -9.84 11.49 -9.76
N GLN A 276 -8.74 12.13 -10.16
CA GLN A 276 -8.04 13.13 -9.37
C GLN A 276 -8.93 14.35 -9.12
N ALA A 277 -9.58 14.87 -10.13
CA ALA A 277 -10.54 15.97 -9.97
C ALA A 277 -11.72 15.59 -9.06
N ALA A 278 -12.21 14.35 -9.14
CA ALA A 278 -13.23 13.85 -8.20
C ALA A 278 -12.75 13.92 -6.75
N LYS A 279 -11.51 13.50 -6.50
CA LYS A 279 -10.88 13.53 -5.17
C LYS A 279 -10.67 14.97 -4.68
N GLU A 280 -10.10 15.84 -5.50
CA GLU A 280 -9.75 17.23 -5.13
C GLU A 280 -10.97 18.11 -4.89
N THR A 281 -12.07 17.90 -5.64
CA THR A 281 -13.27 18.72 -5.57
C THR A 281 -14.43 18.05 -4.85
N ASN A 282 -14.25 16.86 -4.29
CA ASN A 282 -15.34 16.03 -3.80
C ASN A 282 -16.47 15.90 -4.85
N PHE A 283 -16.12 15.39 -6.06
CA PHE A 283 -17.06 15.25 -7.17
C PHE A 283 -17.73 16.57 -7.60
N GLY A 284 -16.99 17.66 -7.64
CA GLY A 284 -17.47 18.98 -8.06
C GLY A 284 -18.30 19.72 -7.02
N LYS A 285 -18.42 19.20 -5.80
CA LYS A 285 -19.15 19.83 -4.67
C LYS A 285 -18.34 20.92 -4.00
N TYR A 286 -17.02 20.93 -4.18
CA TYR A 286 -16.11 21.96 -3.64
C TYR A 286 -16.31 22.18 -2.14
N THR A 287 -16.20 21.11 -1.37
CA THR A 287 -16.37 21.16 0.11
C THR A 287 -15.15 21.70 0.85
N GLY A 288 -14.05 21.98 0.14
CA GLY A 288 -12.82 22.56 0.67
C GLY A 288 -12.74 24.08 0.44
N ASN A 289 -11.49 24.58 0.31
CA ASN A 289 -11.20 26.00 0.20
C ASN A 289 -11.32 26.56 -1.23
N VAL A 290 -11.24 25.70 -2.25
CA VAL A 290 -11.49 26.10 -3.65
C VAL A 290 -12.98 26.28 -3.88
N ARG A 291 -13.36 27.35 -4.59
CA ARG A 291 -14.76 27.65 -4.90
C ARG A 291 -15.14 27.20 -6.33
N PRO A 292 -16.41 26.82 -6.54
CA PRO A 292 -16.90 26.40 -7.86
C PRO A 292 -16.61 27.39 -8.98
N GLU A 293 -16.70 28.69 -8.70
CA GLU A 293 -16.53 29.79 -9.67
C GLU A 293 -15.07 29.89 -10.15
N GLN A 294 -14.12 29.35 -9.41
CA GLN A 294 -12.70 29.35 -9.80
C GLN A 294 -12.38 28.36 -10.93
N ASN A 295 -13.29 27.46 -11.30
CA ASN A 295 -13.07 26.41 -12.30
C ASN A 295 -11.76 25.63 -12.08
N ASN A 296 -11.31 25.53 -10.84
CA ASN A 296 -10.07 24.88 -10.43
C ASN A 296 -10.35 23.44 -9.98
N TRP A 297 -10.16 22.50 -10.89
CA TRP A 297 -10.51 21.09 -10.70
C TRP A 297 -9.49 20.30 -9.91
N ALA A 298 -8.36 20.90 -9.53
CA ALA A 298 -7.21 20.21 -8.99
C ALA A 298 -6.54 20.92 -7.80
N GLY A 299 -7.20 21.92 -7.21
CA GLY A 299 -6.64 22.69 -6.10
C GLY A 299 -5.33 23.42 -6.44
N ILE A 300 -5.14 23.81 -7.71
CA ILE A 300 -3.90 24.47 -8.17
C ILE A 300 -3.73 25.78 -7.43
N LYS A 301 -2.61 25.94 -6.74
CA LYS A 301 -2.23 27.17 -6.02
C LYS A 301 -1.69 28.22 -6.96
N ILE A 302 -1.85 29.51 -6.59
CA ILE A 302 -1.17 30.64 -7.21
C ILE A 302 0.35 30.54 -7.02
N TYR A 303 1.10 31.48 -7.63
CA TYR A 303 2.58 31.47 -7.58
C TYR A 303 3.13 31.52 -6.15
N SER A 304 2.59 32.39 -5.30
CA SER A 304 3.06 32.59 -3.92
C SER A 304 1.86 32.55 -2.96
N PRO A 305 1.31 31.36 -2.63
CA PRO A 305 0.21 31.23 -1.69
C PRO A 305 0.71 31.54 -0.27
N GLU A 306 -0.09 32.27 0.50
CA GLU A 306 0.19 32.57 1.89
C GLU A 306 -0.43 31.54 2.86
N GLY A 307 -1.33 30.68 2.33
CA GLY A 307 -2.05 29.69 3.12
C GLY A 307 -2.87 28.75 2.26
N ASP A 308 -4.11 28.50 2.68
CA ASP A 308 -5.06 27.61 2.02
C ASP A 308 -6.46 28.23 1.89
N LYS A 309 -6.54 29.56 1.73
CA LYS A 309 -7.79 30.26 1.48
C LYS A 309 -8.16 30.22 -0.01
N PRO A 310 -9.40 30.56 -0.40
CA PRO A 310 -9.80 30.58 -1.82
C PRO A 310 -8.89 31.42 -2.71
N GLU A 311 -8.40 32.55 -2.22
CA GLU A 311 -7.50 33.46 -2.92
C GLU A 311 -6.08 32.92 -3.12
N ASP A 312 -5.68 31.89 -2.39
CA ASP A 312 -4.42 31.17 -2.54
C ASP A 312 -4.45 30.18 -3.70
N HIS A 313 -5.61 30.02 -4.35
CA HIS A 313 -5.82 29.09 -5.47
C HIS A 313 -6.10 29.84 -6.77
N GLU A 314 -5.59 29.29 -7.88
CA GLU A 314 -5.82 29.83 -9.22
C GLU A 314 -7.32 29.87 -9.56
N SER A 315 -7.70 30.89 -10.32
CA SER A 315 -9.04 31.05 -10.90
C SER A 315 -8.94 31.04 -12.42
N PHE A 316 -9.65 30.11 -13.05
CA PHE A 316 -9.65 29.93 -14.50
C PHE A 316 -10.93 30.53 -15.11
N LEU A 317 -10.80 31.07 -16.31
CA LEU A 317 -11.89 31.81 -17.00
C LEU A 317 -13.13 30.92 -17.21
N ASN A 318 -12.92 29.66 -17.50
CA ASN A 318 -13.98 28.70 -17.79
C ASN A 318 -13.51 27.27 -17.45
N PRO A 319 -14.41 26.26 -17.48
CA PRO A 319 -14.05 24.87 -17.20
C PRO A 319 -12.96 24.29 -18.12
N ASP A 320 -12.93 24.65 -19.40
CA ASP A 320 -11.91 24.18 -20.36
C ASP A 320 -10.50 24.62 -19.95
N ASP A 321 -10.34 25.90 -19.56
CA ASP A 321 -9.08 26.44 -19.07
C ASP A 321 -8.62 25.75 -17.79
N GLY A 322 -9.55 25.47 -16.88
CA GLY A 322 -9.24 24.77 -15.63
C GLY A 322 -8.80 23.32 -15.85
N VAL A 323 -9.46 22.58 -16.76
CA VAL A 323 -9.05 21.22 -17.12
C VAL A 323 -7.71 21.24 -17.86
N ARG A 324 -7.51 22.17 -18.80
CA ARG A 324 -6.21 22.36 -19.46
C ARG A 324 -5.09 22.63 -18.47
N ALA A 325 -5.32 23.50 -17.50
CA ALA A 325 -4.36 23.80 -16.46
C ALA A 325 -4.02 22.55 -15.61
N HIS A 326 -5.01 21.72 -15.30
CA HIS A 326 -4.81 20.47 -14.59
C HIS A 326 -3.92 19.51 -15.39
N PHE A 327 -4.19 19.31 -16.69
CA PHE A 327 -3.33 18.48 -17.54
C PHE A 327 -1.94 19.08 -17.72
N ASN A 328 -1.81 20.38 -17.93
CA ASN A 328 -0.51 21.04 -18.02
C ASN A 328 0.30 20.89 -16.72
N HIS A 329 -0.35 20.96 -15.56
CA HIS A 329 0.32 20.67 -14.30
C HIS A 329 0.87 19.24 -14.30
N MET A 330 0.08 18.24 -14.69
CA MET A 330 0.54 16.86 -14.78
C MET A 330 1.63 16.66 -15.84
N CYS A 331 1.61 17.40 -16.95
CA CYS A 331 2.69 17.36 -17.94
C CYS A 331 4.06 17.68 -17.33
N ALA A 332 4.14 18.64 -16.37
CA ALA A 332 5.38 18.91 -15.66
C ALA A 332 5.87 17.73 -14.82
N TYR A 333 4.96 16.93 -14.25
CA TYR A 333 5.29 15.73 -13.46
C TYR A 333 5.85 14.59 -14.33
N VAL A 334 5.27 14.40 -15.51
CA VAL A 334 5.59 13.27 -16.40
C VAL A 334 6.57 13.62 -17.52
N GLY A 335 7.00 14.88 -17.62
CA GLY A 335 7.97 15.32 -18.62
C GLY A 335 7.40 15.54 -20.03
N LEU A 336 6.11 15.84 -20.14
CA LEU A 336 5.45 16.16 -21.40
C LEU A 336 5.36 17.67 -21.63
N SER A 337 5.26 18.05 -22.90
CA SER A 337 5.00 19.46 -23.27
C SER A 337 3.57 19.86 -22.90
N PRO A 338 3.34 21.08 -22.40
CA PRO A 338 2.00 21.56 -22.10
C PRO A 338 1.21 21.90 -23.35
N VAL A 339 -0.11 21.92 -23.23
CA VAL A 339 -1.03 22.30 -24.29
C VAL A 339 -1.46 23.77 -24.12
N GLY A 340 -1.16 24.60 -25.08
CA GLY A 340 -1.57 26.02 -25.05
C GLY A 340 -0.90 26.81 -23.92
N GLN A 341 -1.66 27.74 -23.33
CA GLN A 341 -1.13 28.63 -22.28
C GLN A 341 -0.94 27.86 -20.95
N THR A 342 0.22 28.06 -20.35
CA THR A 342 0.58 27.53 -19.03
C THR A 342 0.15 28.48 -17.90
N HIS A 343 0.16 27.97 -16.67
CA HIS A 343 -0.08 28.73 -15.45
C HIS A 343 1.17 28.73 -14.56
N ALA A 344 1.19 29.63 -13.56
CA ALA A 344 2.39 29.86 -12.74
C ALA A 344 2.91 28.57 -12.06
N ARG A 345 2.01 27.71 -11.58
CA ARG A 345 2.40 26.49 -10.87
C ARG A 345 3.09 25.47 -11.78
N TYR A 346 2.69 25.38 -13.07
CA TYR A 346 3.41 24.60 -14.07
C TYR A 346 4.87 25.04 -14.18
N GLU A 347 5.09 26.36 -14.28
CA GLU A 347 6.43 26.96 -14.43
C GLU A 347 7.32 26.67 -13.23
N ILE A 348 6.74 26.60 -12.03
CA ILE A 348 7.47 26.21 -10.82
C ILE A 348 7.85 24.73 -10.87
N VAL A 349 6.87 23.84 -11.08
CA VAL A 349 7.05 22.41 -10.98
C VAL A 349 8.01 21.87 -12.03
N LYS A 350 7.96 22.34 -13.28
CA LYS A 350 8.86 21.89 -14.35
C LYS A 350 10.35 22.11 -14.05
N ASN A 351 10.68 23.01 -13.13
CA ASN A 351 12.06 23.31 -12.75
C ASN A 351 12.53 22.56 -11.49
N LEU A 352 11.68 21.71 -10.90
CA LEU A 352 12.05 20.89 -9.76
C LEU A 352 12.91 19.68 -10.20
N ALA A 353 13.84 19.25 -9.35
CA ALA A 353 14.77 18.17 -9.67
C ALA A 353 14.08 16.84 -10.05
N TRP A 354 12.87 16.60 -9.56
CA TRP A 354 12.07 15.41 -9.85
C TRP A 354 11.06 15.59 -10.99
N ALA A 355 10.97 16.78 -11.60
CA ALA A 355 10.07 17.01 -12.74
C ALA A 355 10.40 16.05 -13.89
N GLY A 356 9.36 15.56 -14.57
CA GLY A 356 9.51 14.60 -15.66
C GLY A 356 9.83 13.16 -15.25
N THR A 357 9.94 12.86 -13.93
CA THR A 357 10.31 11.52 -13.46
C THR A 357 9.12 10.66 -13.03
N VAL A 358 7.93 11.25 -12.88
CA VAL A 358 6.72 10.55 -12.44
C VAL A 358 6.16 9.73 -13.59
N LYS A 359 6.00 8.43 -13.40
CA LYS A 359 5.48 7.50 -14.42
C LYS A 359 4.12 6.93 -14.04
N TYR A 360 3.86 6.78 -12.76
CA TYR A 360 2.69 6.07 -12.23
C TYR A 360 1.92 6.96 -11.25
N ALA A 361 0.59 6.80 -11.20
CA ALA A 361 -0.28 7.57 -10.33
C ALA A 361 0.06 7.41 -8.85
N GLU A 362 0.56 6.24 -8.44
CA GLU A 362 1.00 5.95 -7.07
C GLU A 362 2.18 6.82 -6.62
N GLN A 363 2.98 7.32 -7.56
CA GLN A 363 4.12 8.21 -7.29
C GLN A 363 3.72 9.68 -7.03
N LEU A 364 2.43 10.02 -7.08
CA LEU A 364 1.93 11.36 -6.83
C LEU A 364 1.97 11.76 -5.34
N GLY A 365 2.09 10.79 -4.43
CA GLY A 365 2.32 11.07 -3.01
C GLY A 365 3.59 11.91 -2.81
N THR A 366 3.58 12.83 -1.84
CA THR A 366 4.64 13.81 -1.54
C THR A 366 4.99 14.82 -2.65
N LYS A 367 4.51 14.58 -3.88
CA LYS A 367 4.73 15.49 -5.03
C LYS A 367 3.52 16.34 -5.34
N TRP A 368 2.34 15.72 -5.44
CA TRP A 368 1.07 16.39 -5.65
C TRP A 368 0.46 16.90 -4.34
N ALA A 369 0.40 16.01 -3.35
CA ALA A 369 -0.10 16.29 -2.01
C ALA A 369 0.93 15.83 -0.96
N PRO A 370 0.96 16.43 0.24
CA PRO A 370 1.88 16.03 1.32
C PRO A 370 1.69 14.57 1.76
N ASP A 371 0.49 14.01 1.63
CA ASP A 371 0.17 12.63 1.95
C ASP A 371 0.83 11.67 0.95
N TYR A 372 1.77 10.84 1.41
CA TYR A 372 2.45 9.85 0.57
C TYR A 372 1.50 8.77 0.04
N THR A 373 0.37 8.51 0.72
CA THR A 373 -0.66 7.56 0.25
C THR A 373 -1.58 8.14 -0.81
N TYR A 374 -1.40 9.42 -1.16
CA TYR A 374 -2.28 10.14 -2.09
C TYR A 374 -2.53 9.38 -3.38
N GLY A 375 -1.46 8.96 -4.08
CA GLY A 375 -1.57 8.23 -5.34
C GLY A 375 -2.20 6.85 -5.18
N TYR A 376 -1.85 6.12 -4.14
CA TYR A 376 -2.47 4.82 -3.83
C TYR A 376 -3.97 4.96 -3.55
N SER A 377 -4.36 5.96 -2.76
CA SER A 377 -5.78 6.23 -2.47
C SER A 377 -6.55 6.70 -3.71
N LEU A 378 -5.90 7.44 -4.61
CA LEU A 378 -6.47 7.85 -5.89
C LEU A 378 -6.78 6.62 -6.75
N VAL A 379 -5.82 5.72 -6.91
CA VAL A 379 -6.00 4.49 -7.70
C VAL A 379 -7.04 3.58 -7.07
N ALA A 380 -6.90 3.23 -5.79
CA ALA A 380 -7.73 2.21 -5.15
C ALA A 380 -9.19 2.67 -4.96
N LYS A 381 -9.42 3.95 -4.61
CA LYS A 381 -10.76 4.45 -4.24
C LYS A 381 -11.50 5.15 -5.36
N TYR A 382 -10.80 5.61 -6.41
CA TYR A 382 -11.42 6.38 -7.50
C TYR A 382 -11.23 5.72 -8.85
N VAL A 383 -9.98 5.45 -9.29
CA VAL A 383 -9.74 4.83 -10.61
C VAL A 383 -10.30 3.43 -10.67
N ALA A 384 -9.95 2.56 -9.71
CA ALA A 384 -10.44 1.18 -9.67
C ALA A 384 -11.95 1.09 -9.48
N ASP A 385 -12.54 2.03 -8.73
CA ASP A 385 -13.98 2.10 -8.54
C ASP A 385 -14.72 2.57 -9.81
N MET A 386 -14.15 3.51 -10.56
CA MET A 386 -14.69 3.99 -11.82
C MET A 386 -14.65 2.93 -12.93
N ARG A 387 -13.71 1.97 -12.85
CA ARG A 387 -13.54 0.87 -13.81
C ARG A 387 -14.42 -0.36 -13.52
N LYS A 388 -15.19 -0.38 -12.43
CA LYS A 388 -16.18 -1.43 -12.11
C LYS A 388 -17.45 -1.28 -12.93
#